data_35593820e686ea1156d04b7075c4112e
#
_entry.id   35593820e686ea1156d04b7075c4112e
#
_cell.length_a   1.000
_cell.length_b   1.000
_cell.length_c   1.000
_cell.angle_alpha   90.00
_cell.angle_beta   90.00
_cell.angle_gamma   90.00
#
_symmetry.space_group_name_H-M   'P 1'
#
loop_
_entity.id
_entity.type
_entity.pdbx_description
1 polymer ?
#
loop_
_entity_poly.entity_id
_entity_poly.type
_entity_poly.pdbx_seq_one_letter_code
_entity_poly.pdbx_strand_id
1 'polypeptide(L)'
;MRRLGFGASAMVLSVVLLGIVVLPALAAAPEAPVTEAATGVNATEATLHGELNPAASATTGYQFSYNTNGTCTEGPVTEPQPEQAGEAIKVESLLAGLVPSTEYTFCVLATHLEGETTETTSGAPLSFKTSDAAPEVVSESTSEVSSSGITVHAEVNPENQPSTSCVFEYGTTSSYGESVPCEPGTLEGFGTQSVSHPLAGLQAATVYHYRVVVENGTGKTEGPDQEFTTIDVPIVTTGVPGALSRTTAVISGGTINPQGAETTYHFAFSDQASYEAKIAESASNPYVAVVGVHDLSAGSDFAEHAVAGVTITELHPGTTYHYALVATNSAGRTIGPDMVFTTSPPTPPVASTGGTEGVGFNEATITGSVSTRGLPTTIEFELGTTPGSGTFTAAEPSFVETGTVAVSAHVRPYLQPDTTYYYRTVATNADGTSIGTERSFTTGSFPGSPGASPPPVQLVAFPGFVAAELAAGTPGTARSTMPKSLTRAQRLAKALRVCAKRKGRQRASCRRLARRRYA
;
A
#
# COMPACT_ATOMS: atom_id res chain seq x y z
N MET A 1 6.03 70.85 82.99
CA MET A 1 6.58 72.22 82.96
C MET A 1 5.74 73.03 81.98
N ARG A 2 4.92 73.94 82.52
CA ARG A 2 4.91 75.39 82.31
C ARG A 2 4.88 75.76 80.77
N ARG A 3 4.03 76.62 80.22
CA ARG A 3 3.16 77.74 80.77
C ARG A 3 2.25 78.15 79.57
N LEU A 4 0.94 78.32 79.71
CA LEU A 4 0.28 79.65 79.82
C LEU A 4 0.66 80.71 78.76
N GLY A 5 -0.35 81.15 78.06
CA GLY A 5 -0.35 82.39 77.32
C GLY A 5 -1.74 82.81 76.80
N PHE A 6 -2.30 83.74 77.55
CA PHE A 6 -3.56 84.46 77.34
C PHE A 6 -3.59 85.27 76.01
N GLY A 7 -4.81 85.45 75.43
CA GLY A 7 -5.08 86.75 74.93
C GLY A 7 -6.11 86.93 73.85
N ALA A 8 -7.20 87.47 74.21
CA ALA A 8 -8.03 88.49 73.56
C ALA A 8 -9.09 88.10 72.51
N SER A 9 -10.31 88.32 72.96
CA SER A 9 -11.55 88.49 72.19
C SER A 9 -11.45 89.39 70.98
N ALA A 10 -12.12 88.98 69.88
CA ALA A 10 -12.73 89.85 68.90
C ALA A 10 -14.04 89.25 68.40
N MET A 11 -15.12 89.88 68.75
CA MET A 11 -16.50 89.52 68.38
C MET A 11 -16.70 89.92 66.90
N VAL A 12 -16.92 89.01 66.03
CA VAL A 12 -17.37 89.22 64.65
C VAL A 12 -18.71 88.55 64.43
N LEU A 13 -19.70 89.34 64.16
CA LEU A 13 -21.08 88.94 63.87
C LEU A 13 -21.11 88.24 62.51
N SER A 14 -21.27 86.95 62.47
CA SER A 14 -21.43 86.15 61.25
C SER A 14 -22.90 85.83 61.00
N VAL A 15 -23.39 86.35 59.92
CA VAL A 15 -24.67 86.01 59.29
C VAL A 15 -24.68 84.54 58.92
N VAL A 16 -25.51 83.71 59.57
CA VAL A 16 -25.77 82.32 59.23
C VAL A 16 -26.64 82.32 57.94
N LEU A 17 -26.03 82.12 56.80
CA LEU A 17 -26.73 81.72 55.57
C LEU A 17 -27.06 80.23 55.71
N LEU A 18 -28.35 79.90 55.98
CA LEU A 18 -28.85 78.55 56.01
C LEU A 18 -28.90 78.05 54.53
N GLY A 19 -27.79 77.46 54.04
CA GLY A 19 -27.77 76.73 52.82
C GLY A 19 -28.63 75.49 52.98
N ILE A 20 -29.74 75.43 52.29
CA ILE A 20 -30.53 74.19 52.14
C ILE A 20 -29.64 73.31 51.27
N VAL A 21 -28.96 72.32 51.84
CA VAL A 21 -28.39 71.20 51.14
C VAL A 21 -29.56 70.35 50.67
N VAL A 22 -29.97 70.53 49.43
CA VAL A 22 -30.86 69.59 48.73
C VAL A 22 -30.01 68.34 48.55
N LEU A 23 -30.11 67.39 49.45
CA LEU A 23 -29.62 66.04 49.21
C LEU A 23 -30.36 65.54 47.94
N PRO A 24 -29.65 65.06 46.91
CA PRO A 24 -30.37 64.38 45.83
C PRO A 24 -31.15 63.27 46.49
N ALA A 25 -32.46 63.24 46.20
CA ALA A 25 -33.26 62.09 46.60
C ALA A 25 -32.59 60.84 45.98
N LEU A 26 -32.12 59.93 46.85
CA LEU A 26 -31.72 58.63 46.36
C LEU A 26 -32.94 58.08 45.60
N ALA A 27 -32.75 57.77 44.34
CA ALA A 27 -33.77 57.05 43.56
C ALA A 27 -34.05 55.77 44.36
N ALA A 28 -35.34 55.53 44.59
CA ALA A 28 -35.73 54.30 45.30
C ALA A 28 -35.35 53.11 44.46
N ALA A 29 -34.71 52.10 45.07
CA ALA A 29 -34.45 50.81 44.43
C ALA A 29 -35.74 50.32 43.75
N PRO A 30 -35.68 49.66 42.61
CA PRO A 30 -36.86 49.13 41.94
C PRO A 30 -37.62 48.21 42.91
N GLU A 31 -38.93 48.29 42.84
CA GLU A 31 -39.77 47.35 43.61
C GLU A 31 -39.49 45.93 43.15
N ALA A 32 -39.49 44.95 44.04
CA ALA A 32 -39.18 43.56 43.67
C ALA A 32 -40.18 43.08 42.61
N PRO A 33 -39.73 42.60 41.47
CA PRO A 33 -40.63 42.15 40.40
C PRO A 33 -41.42 40.91 40.81
N VAL A 34 -42.56 40.67 40.19
CA VAL A 34 -43.35 39.45 40.42
C VAL A 34 -43.07 38.43 39.36
N THR A 35 -42.57 37.25 39.76
CA THR A 35 -42.46 36.10 38.84
C THR A 35 -43.85 35.50 38.68
N GLU A 36 -44.30 35.30 37.41
CA GLU A 36 -45.57 34.66 37.10
C GLU A 36 -45.32 33.23 36.54
N ALA A 37 -46.37 32.38 36.55
CA ALA A 37 -46.23 31.00 36.10
C ALA A 37 -45.79 30.91 34.62
N ALA A 38 -44.86 30.02 34.31
CA ALA A 38 -44.46 29.72 32.95
C ALA A 38 -45.63 29.11 32.15
N THR A 39 -45.70 29.43 30.85
CA THR A 39 -46.70 28.87 29.94
C THR A 39 -46.00 28.25 28.73
N GLY A 40 -46.76 27.53 27.88
CA GLY A 40 -46.19 26.90 26.66
C GLY A 40 -45.11 25.88 26.97
N VAL A 41 -45.09 25.30 28.17
CA VAL A 41 -44.08 24.33 28.61
C VAL A 41 -44.25 23.04 27.78
N ASN A 42 -43.23 22.75 27.02
CA ASN A 42 -43.10 21.47 26.27
C ASN A 42 -41.80 20.77 26.67
N ALA A 43 -41.30 19.84 25.90
CA ALA A 43 -40.09 19.09 26.25
C ALA A 43 -38.82 19.95 26.24
N THR A 44 -38.72 20.97 25.37
CA THR A 44 -37.51 21.74 25.13
C THR A 44 -37.68 23.25 25.22
N GLU A 45 -38.91 23.72 25.49
CA GLU A 45 -39.22 25.16 25.52
C GLU A 45 -40.20 25.50 26.64
N ALA A 46 -40.13 26.71 27.08
CA ALA A 46 -41.08 27.33 28.00
C ALA A 46 -41.10 28.85 27.80
N THR A 47 -42.28 29.48 27.94
CA THR A 47 -42.37 30.93 28.02
C THR A 47 -42.45 31.36 29.48
N LEU A 48 -41.42 32.10 29.92
CA LEU A 48 -41.35 32.66 31.26
C LEU A 48 -42.08 33.98 31.31
N HIS A 49 -42.78 34.26 32.43
CA HIS A 49 -43.57 35.48 32.63
C HIS A 49 -43.22 36.18 33.91
N GLY A 50 -43.39 37.48 33.93
CA GLY A 50 -43.24 38.30 35.10
C GLY A 50 -43.92 39.65 34.98
N GLU A 51 -44.00 40.37 36.11
CA GLU A 51 -44.51 41.72 36.15
C GLU A 51 -43.45 42.61 36.81
N LEU A 52 -43.08 43.68 36.13
CA LEU A 52 -42.18 44.70 36.62
C LEU A 52 -43.01 45.89 37.11
N ASN A 53 -42.59 46.50 38.20
CA ASN A 53 -43.07 47.80 38.59
C ASN A 53 -41.91 48.81 38.57
N PRO A 54 -41.64 49.45 37.40
CA PRO A 54 -40.65 50.50 37.32
C PRO A 54 -41.09 51.65 38.17
N ALA A 55 -40.28 52.09 39.13
CA ALA A 55 -40.58 53.29 39.93
C ALA A 55 -40.77 54.49 38.95
N ALA A 56 -41.70 55.43 39.26
CA ALA A 56 -42.19 56.49 38.38
C ALA A 56 -41.08 57.41 37.74
N SER A 57 -39.84 57.28 38.13
CA SER A 57 -38.69 58.05 37.61
C SER A 57 -37.48 57.24 37.17
N ALA A 58 -37.61 55.89 37.18
CA ALA A 58 -36.49 54.99 36.88
C ALA A 58 -36.78 54.17 35.63
N THR A 59 -35.79 53.96 34.76
CA THR A 59 -35.82 52.95 33.71
C THR A 59 -35.29 51.63 34.28
N THR A 60 -35.99 50.55 34.02
CA THR A 60 -35.66 49.21 34.58
C THR A 60 -35.52 48.23 33.43
N GLY A 61 -34.33 47.71 33.23
CA GLY A 61 -34.08 46.54 32.39
C GLY A 61 -34.54 45.27 33.08
N TYR A 62 -34.76 44.20 32.32
CA TYR A 62 -35.11 42.90 32.90
C TYR A 62 -34.49 41.74 32.15
N GLN A 63 -34.36 40.65 32.85
CA GLN A 63 -34.00 39.34 32.37
C GLN A 63 -34.59 38.24 33.26
N PHE A 64 -34.63 37.02 32.78
CA PHE A 64 -35.01 35.88 33.60
C PHE A 64 -33.78 35.06 33.93
N SER A 65 -33.62 34.72 35.21
CA SER A 65 -32.64 33.71 35.64
C SER A 65 -33.36 32.39 35.88
N TYR A 66 -32.72 31.29 35.47
CA TYR A 66 -33.27 29.95 35.62
C TYR A 66 -32.18 28.93 35.94
N ASN A 67 -32.56 27.85 36.67
CA ASN A 67 -31.63 26.80 37.05
C ASN A 67 -32.40 25.50 37.37
N THR A 68 -31.66 24.40 37.43
CA THR A 68 -32.16 23.06 37.84
C THR A 68 -31.83 22.72 39.29
N ASN A 69 -31.16 23.62 40.05
CA ASN A 69 -30.73 23.39 41.44
C ASN A 69 -31.76 23.83 42.49
N GLY A 70 -32.96 24.23 42.09
CA GLY A 70 -34.02 24.73 42.99
C GLY A 70 -33.86 26.20 43.40
N THR A 71 -32.90 26.92 42.80
CA THR A 71 -32.72 28.37 43.02
C THR A 71 -32.70 29.10 41.68
N CYS A 72 -32.93 30.42 41.72
CA CYS A 72 -32.82 31.26 40.52
C CYS A 72 -31.72 32.36 40.66
N THR A 73 -30.88 32.29 41.67
CA THR A 73 -29.92 33.39 41.97
C THR A 73 -28.54 33.20 41.35
N GLU A 74 -28.21 32.00 40.86
CA GLU A 74 -26.86 31.66 40.31
C GLU A 74 -26.98 30.87 39.00
N GLY A 75 -28.09 31.05 38.27
CA GLY A 75 -28.34 30.32 37.00
C GLY A 75 -27.97 31.10 35.76
N PRO A 76 -28.07 30.45 34.60
CA PRO A 76 -28.09 31.13 33.31
C PRO A 76 -29.18 32.20 33.30
N VAL A 77 -28.96 33.25 32.53
CA VAL A 77 -29.93 34.34 32.34
C VAL A 77 -30.33 34.44 30.85
N THR A 78 -31.55 34.89 30.63
CA THR A 78 -32.00 35.24 29.27
C THR A 78 -31.27 36.49 28.77
N GLU A 79 -31.31 36.78 27.48
CA GLU A 79 -30.80 38.04 26.93
C GLU A 79 -31.45 39.23 27.66
N PRO A 80 -30.64 40.25 28.07
CA PRO A 80 -31.16 41.46 28.71
C PRO A 80 -32.16 42.15 27.81
N GLN A 81 -33.35 42.45 28.35
CA GLN A 81 -34.36 43.16 27.63
C GLN A 81 -34.31 44.67 27.90
N PRO A 82 -34.73 45.49 26.93
CA PRO A 82 -34.62 46.94 27.02
C PRO A 82 -35.33 47.50 28.24
N GLU A 83 -34.82 48.66 28.70
CA GLU A 83 -35.38 49.41 29.82
C GLU A 83 -36.88 49.74 29.65
N GLN A 84 -37.62 49.54 30.70
CA GLN A 84 -39.05 49.84 30.81
C GLN A 84 -39.25 51.01 31.76
N ALA A 85 -40.20 51.86 31.51
CA ALA A 85 -40.56 52.99 32.37
C ALA A 85 -42.06 53.17 32.46
N GLY A 86 -42.58 53.62 33.61
CA GLY A 86 -43.99 53.87 33.81
C GLY A 86 -44.66 52.97 34.85
N GLU A 87 -45.91 52.57 34.53
CA GLU A 87 -46.72 51.72 35.41
C GLU A 87 -46.28 50.26 35.32
N ALA A 88 -46.87 49.37 36.15
CA ALA A 88 -46.59 47.95 36.15
C ALA A 88 -46.77 47.31 34.76
N ILE A 89 -45.77 46.59 34.30
CA ILE A 89 -45.65 46.04 32.93
C ILE A 89 -45.45 44.54 33.01
N LYS A 90 -46.23 43.79 32.23
CA LYS A 90 -46.01 42.35 32.06
C LYS A 90 -44.89 42.13 31.04
N VAL A 91 -43.99 41.23 31.38
CA VAL A 91 -42.80 40.85 30.61
C VAL A 91 -42.76 39.34 30.38
N GLU A 92 -42.21 38.93 29.26
CA GLU A 92 -42.06 37.53 28.92
C GLU A 92 -40.73 37.24 28.19
N SER A 93 -40.28 35.99 28.24
CA SER A 93 -39.14 35.51 27.49
C SER A 93 -39.33 34.05 27.11
N LEU A 94 -39.17 33.75 25.84
CA LEU A 94 -39.10 32.35 25.40
C LEU A 94 -37.75 31.74 25.77
N LEU A 95 -37.82 30.64 26.47
CA LEU A 95 -36.64 29.81 26.80
C LEU A 95 -36.68 28.56 25.94
N ALA A 96 -35.60 28.31 25.16
CA ALA A 96 -35.47 27.16 24.29
C ALA A 96 -34.20 26.35 24.64
N GLY A 97 -34.12 25.11 24.18
CA GLY A 97 -32.98 24.21 24.46
C GLY A 97 -32.99 23.66 25.86
N LEU A 98 -34.16 23.58 26.51
CA LEU A 98 -34.35 22.95 27.81
C LEU A 98 -34.16 21.43 27.69
N VAL A 99 -33.76 20.81 28.79
CA VAL A 99 -33.66 19.36 28.91
C VAL A 99 -35.05 18.79 29.23
N PRO A 100 -35.55 17.78 28.50
CA PRO A 100 -36.82 17.13 28.81
C PRO A 100 -36.86 16.52 30.22
N SER A 101 -38.06 16.26 30.71
CA SER A 101 -38.32 15.64 32.04
C SER A 101 -37.62 16.34 33.21
N THR A 102 -37.26 17.61 33.07
CA THR A 102 -36.41 18.35 34.02
C THR A 102 -37.19 19.44 34.71
N GLU A 103 -37.05 19.55 36.06
CA GLU A 103 -37.59 20.64 36.82
C GLU A 103 -36.65 21.84 36.80
N TYR A 104 -37.18 22.99 36.39
CA TYR A 104 -36.52 24.28 36.35
C TYR A 104 -37.14 25.22 37.35
N THR A 105 -36.29 25.92 38.11
CA THR A 105 -36.68 27.04 38.95
C THR A 105 -36.22 28.33 38.28
N PHE A 106 -37.11 29.32 38.22
CA PHE A 106 -36.78 30.59 37.55
C PHE A 106 -37.34 31.79 38.36
N CYS A 107 -36.77 32.96 38.13
CA CYS A 107 -37.32 34.23 38.58
C CYS A 107 -37.02 35.34 37.58
N VAL A 108 -37.83 36.35 37.54
CA VAL A 108 -37.57 37.58 36.85
C VAL A 108 -36.63 38.45 37.67
N LEU A 109 -35.62 39.00 37.02
CA LEU A 109 -34.65 39.95 37.59
C LEU A 109 -34.94 41.34 37.01
N ALA A 110 -35.11 42.33 37.87
CA ALA A 110 -35.21 43.73 37.48
C ALA A 110 -33.88 44.44 37.80
N THR A 111 -33.31 45.13 36.82
CA THR A 111 -32.06 45.86 36.95
C THR A 111 -32.29 47.34 36.78
N HIS A 112 -31.80 48.13 37.73
CA HIS A 112 -31.85 49.58 37.67
C HIS A 112 -30.46 50.16 37.65
N LEU A 113 -30.24 51.14 36.78
CA LEU A 113 -28.97 51.85 36.68
C LEU A 113 -29.07 53.20 37.40
N GLU A 114 -28.34 53.37 38.50
CA GLU A 114 -28.23 54.63 39.23
C GLU A 114 -26.78 55.15 39.13
N GLY A 115 -26.57 56.12 38.22
CA GLY A 115 -25.22 56.59 37.93
C GLY A 115 -24.35 55.52 37.31
N GLU A 116 -23.29 55.08 38.01
CA GLU A 116 -22.40 53.98 37.58
C GLU A 116 -22.68 52.64 38.30
N THR A 117 -23.69 52.60 39.16
CA THR A 117 -24.02 51.39 39.94
C THR A 117 -25.28 50.73 39.41
N THR A 118 -25.24 49.42 39.26
CA THR A 118 -26.38 48.58 38.87
C THR A 118 -26.93 47.88 40.08
N GLU A 119 -28.17 48.13 40.43
CA GLU A 119 -28.88 47.39 41.45
C GLU A 119 -29.81 46.37 40.80
N THR A 120 -29.85 45.15 41.33
CA THR A 120 -30.69 44.06 40.81
C THR A 120 -31.58 43.53 41.92
N THR A 121 -32.89 43.46 41.67
CA THR A 121 -33.86 42.82 42.54
C THR A 121 -34.47 41.63 41.84
N SER A 122 -34.82 40.58 42.60
CA SER A 122 -35.39 39.35 42.04
C SER A 122 -36.82 39.11 42.55
N GLY A 123 -37.65 38.61 41.66
CA GLY A 123 -38.98 38.07 42.00
C GLY A 123 -38.86 36.78 42.83
N ALA A 124 -39.97 36.37 43.43
CA ALA A 124 -40.02 35.06 44.09
C ALA A 124 -39.78 33.92 43.09
N PRO A 125 -39.02 32.88 43.45
CA PRO A 125 -38.78 31.74 42.55
C PRO A 125 -40.06 30.93 42.32
N LEU A 126 -40.28 30.54 41.05
CA LEU A 126 -41.31 29.59 40.67
C LEU A 126 -40.67 28.45 39.89
N SER A 127 -41.32 27.28 39.92
CA SER A 127 -40.82 26.11 39.17
C SER A 127 -41.79 25.68 38.10
N PHE A 128 -41.26 25.09 37.03
CA PHE A 128 -41.99 24.32 36.07
C PHE A 128 -41.19 23.06 35.72
N LYS A 129 -41.90 22.02 35.25
CA LYS A 129 -41.24 20.80 34.75
C LYS A 129 -41.50 20.67 33.25
N THR A 130 -40.44 20.51 32.48
CA THR A 130 -40.54 20.19 31.03
C THR A 130 -41.22 18.84 30.82
N SER A 131 -41.95 18.70 29.71
CA SER A 131 -42.61 17.45 29.35
C SER A 131 -41.61 16.35 29.09
N ASP A 132 -42.02 15.12 29.25
CA ASP A 132 -41.27 13.96 28.84
C ASP A 132 -41.17 13.91 27.30
N ALA A 133 -40.08 13.31 26.76
CA ALA A 133 -39.88 13.13 25.33
C ALA A 133 -39.49 11.67 25.02
N ALA A 134 -39.88 11.21 23.82
CA ALA A 134 -39.42 9.95 23.28
C ALA A 134 -37.92 10.06 22.95
N PRO A 135 -37.16 8.95 22.93
CA PRO A 135 -35.74 8.98 22.60
C PRO A 135 -35.48 9.56 21.21
N GLU A 136 -34.29 10.12 20.98
CA GLU A 136 -33.87 10.58 19.66
C GLU A 136 -32.76 9.65 19.12
N VAL A 137 -32.86 9.22 17.87
CA VAL A 137 -31.80 8.54 17.13
C VAL A 137 -31.02 9.60 16.34
N VAL A 138 -29.77 9.84 16.75
CA VAL A 138 -28.95 10.93 16.19
C VAL A 138 -28.21 10.47 14.92
N SER A 139 -27.65 9.25 14.95
CA SER A 139 -26.93 8.69 13.81
C SER A 139 -26.82 7.17 13.91
N GLU A 140 -26.58 6.53 12.77
CA GLU A 140 -26.30 5.11 12.65
C GLU A 140 -25.07 4.91 11.75
N SER A 141 -24.27 3.88 12.03
CA SER A 141 -23.08 3.54 11.25
C SER A 141 -22.69 2.08 11.42
N THR A 142 -21.74 1.62 10.62
CA THR A 142 -21.21 0.26 10.68
C THR A 142 -19.68 0.26 10.71
N SER A 143 -19.10 -0.78 11.28
CA SER A 143 -17.65 -1.04 11.28
C SER A 143 -17.36 -2.54 11.22
N GLU A 144 -16.07 -2.90 11.02
CA GLU A 144 -15.57 -4.29 11.08
C GLU A 144 -16.28 -5.26 10.10
N VAL A 145 -16.53 -4.80 8.87
CA VAL A 145 -17.20 -5.60 7.85
C VAL A 145 -16.34 -6.82 7.48
N SER A 146 -16.95 -8.00 7.56
CA SER A 146 -16.35 -9.29 7.18
C SER A 146 -17.29 -10.07 6.25
N SER A 147 -16.90 -11.28 5.86
CA SER A 147 -17.75 -12.16 5.04
C SER A 147 -18.92 -12.78 5.81
N SER A 148 -18.92 -12.71 7.14
CA SER A 148 -19.96 -13.34 7.96
C SER A 148 -20.42 -12.48 9.14
N GLY A 149 -20.00 -11.21 9.21
CA GLY A 149 -20.36 -10.33 10.32
C GLY A 149 -20.02 -8.88 10.09
N ILE A 150 -20.53 -8.03 10.97
CA ILE A 150 -20.34 -6.59 11.00
C ILE A 150 -20.67 -6.09 12.40
N THR A 151 -20.12 -4.95 12.82
CA THR A 151 -20.58 -4.25 14.02
C THR A 151 -21.46 -3.08 13.61
N VAL A 152 -22.72 -3.08 14.06
CA VAL A 152 -23.65 -1.96 13.92
C VAL A 152 -23.51 -1.03 15.10
N HIS A 153 -23.64 0.29 14.87
CA HIS A 153 -23.53 1.35 15.86
C HIS A 153 -24.68 2.32 15.70
N ALA A 154 -25.08 2.94 16.80
CA ALA A 154 -25.95 4.10 16.77
C ALA A 154 -25.57 5.09 17.88
N GLU A 155 -25.88 6.36 17.65
CA GLU A 155 -25.86 7.44 18.64
C GLU A 155 -27.31 7.78 18.99
N VAL A 156 -27.64 7.63 20.28
CA VAL A 156 -28.99 7.78 20.80
C VAL A 156 -29.00 8.75 21.98
N ASN A 157 -29.97 9.66 22.02
CA ASN A 157 -30.25 10.48 23.21
C ASN A 157 -31.53 9.93 23.90
N PRO A 158 -31.45 9.43 25.12
CA PRO A 158 -32.62 8.90 25.84
C PRO A 158 -33.58 9.97 26.37
N GLU A 159 -33.32 11.27 26.14
CA GLU A 159 -34.14 12.41 26.52
C GLU A 159 -34.44 12.52 28.01
N ASN A 160 -33.44 12.25 28.84
CA ASN A 160 -33.51 12.28 30.32
C ASN A 160 -34.53 11.32 30.93
N GLN A 161 -34.87 10.26 30.17
CA GLN A 161 -35.68 9.12 30.63
C GLN A 161 -34.95 7.82 30.39
N PRO A 162 -34.93 6.86 31.34
CA PRO A 162 -34.29 5.57 31.09
C PRO A 162 -35.00 4.84 29.93
N SER A 163 -34.20 4.25 29.02
CA SER A 163 -34.77 3.41 27.97
C SER A 163 -35.36 2.12 28.55
N THR A 164 -36.54 1.74 28.08
CA THR A 164 -37.18 0.47 28.41
C THR A 164 -36.76 -0.66 27.48
N SER A 165 -36.36 -0.31 26.25
CA SER A 165 -35.75 -1.21 25.29
C SER A 165 -34.81 -0.45 24.33
N CYS A 166 -33.73 -1.14 23.88
CA CYS A 166 -32.89 -0.73 22.76
C CYS A 166 -32.50 -1.99 21.99
N VAL A 167 -32.83 -2.02 20.70
CA VAL A 167 -32.49 -3.15 19.82
C VAL A 167 -32.05 -2.64 18.45
N PHE A 168 -31.18 -3.40 17.78
CA PHE A 168 -30.96 -3.29 16.35
C PHE A 168 -31.85 -4.33 15.64
N GLU A 169 -32.70 -3.89 14.71
CA GLU A 169 -33.40 -4.74 13.79
C GLU A 169 -32.60 -4.86 12.50
N TYR A 170 -32.49 -6.06 11.92
CA TYR A 170 -31.72 -6.30 10.70
C TYR A 170 -32.30 -7.44 9.88
N GLY A 171 -31.94 -7.48 8.59
CA GLY A 171 -32.38 -8.53 7.66
C GLY A 171 -31.99 -8.23 6.22
N THR A 172 -32.32 -9.13 5.29
CA THR A 172 -32.01 -8.96 3.86
C THR A 172 -33.02 -8.08 3.12
N THR A 173 -33.99 -7.50 3.81
CA THR A 173 -34.96 -6.55 3.28
C THR A 173 -35.29 -5.50 4.34
N SER A 174 -35.88 -4.38 3.95
CA SER A 174 -36.34 -3.33 4.86
C SER A 174 -37.51 -3.74 5.78
N SER A 175 -37.97 -5.00 5.71
CA SER A 175 -38.85 -5.60 6.71
C SER A 175 -38.11 -6.24 7.86
N TYR A 176 -36.79 -6.28 7.80
CA TYR A 176 -35.83 -6.84 8.75
C TYR A 176 -36.09 -8.34 8.99
N GLY A 177 -36.47 -8.77 10.18
CA GLY A 177 -36.84 -10.14 10.52
C GLY A 177 -36.07 -10.70 11.71
N GLU A 178 -34.89 -10.16 11.97
CA GLU A 178 -34.05 -10.47 13.12
C GLU A 178 -33.86 -9.23 13.99
N SER A 179 -33.61 -9.43 15.29
CA SER A 179 -33.28 -8.33 16.21
C SER A 179 -32.26 -8.77 17.26
N VAL A 180 -31.40 -7.84 17.66
CA VAL A 180 -30.39 -8.03 18.71
C VAL A 180 -30.41 -6.85 19.68
N PRO A 181 -30.13 -7.04 20.99
CA PRO A 181 -30.10 -5.95 21.96
C PRO A 181 -28.93 -5.01 21.70
N CYS A 182 -29.09 -3.73 22.03
CA CYS A 182 -27.98 -2.78 22.08
C CYS A 182 -26.99 -3.14 23.21
N GLU A 183 -25.76 -2.73 23.06
CA GLU A 183 -24.73 -2.73 24.12
C GLU A 183 -24.15 -1.30 24.27
N PRO A 184 -24.37 -0.62 25.41
CA PRO A 184 -25.15 -1.03 26.60
C PRO A 184 -26.65 -1.14 26.32
N GLY A 185 -27.33 -2.05 27.05
CA GLY A 185 -28.77 -2.36 26.86
C GLY A 185 -29.72 -1.36 27.48
N THR A 186 -29.25 -0.51 28.41
CA THR A 186 -30.03 0.55 29.06
C THR A 186 -29.31 1.88 28.91
N LEU A 187 -30.07 2.92 28.55
CA LEU A 187 -29.59 4.29 28.38
C LEU A 187 -30.30 5.19 29.37
N GLU A 188 -29.61 6.11 30.01
CA GLU A 188 -30.16 7.01 31.01
C GLU A 188 -29.58 8.42 30.88
N GLY A 189 -30.33 9.42 31.33
CA GLY A 189 -29.90 10.80 31.33
C GLY A 189 -30.19 11.52 30.00
N PHE A 190 -29.55 12.66 29.82
CA PHE A 190 -29.71 13.52 28.66
C PHE A 190 -28.38 13.63 27.91
N GLY A 191 -28.47 13.67 26.59
CA GLY A 191 -27.34 13.77 25.68
C GLY A 191 -27.05 12.45 24.97
N THR A 192 -26.26 12.56 23.91
CA THR A 192 -25.97 11.46 23.00
C THR A 192 -25.12 10.38 23.67
N GLN A 193 -25.54 9.14 23.53
CA GLN A 193 -24.85 7.94 24.02
C GLN A 193 -24.66 6.95 22.86
N SER A 194 -23.46 6.35 22.79
CA SER A 194 -23.14 5.37 21.77
C SER A 194 -23.63 3.99 22.18
N VAL A 195 -24.27 3.28 21.27
CA VAL A 195 -24.63 1.87 21.38
C VAL A 195 -24.11 1.08 20.18
N SER A 196 -23.86 -0.21 20.38
CA SER A 196 -23.39 -1.08 19.31
C SER A 196 -23.83 -2.53 19.53
N HIS A 197 -23.74 -3.35 18.46
CA HIS A 197 -23.83 -4.80 18.57
C HIS A 197 -23.06 -5.48 17.42
N PRO A 198 -22.24 -6.51 17.68
CA PRO A 198 -21.61 -7.31 16.63
C PRO A 198 -22.59 -8.33 16.05
N LEU A 199 -22.97 -8.19 14.78
CA LEU A 199 -23.76 -9.17 14.05
C LEU A 199 -22.83 -10.27 13.53
N ALA A 200 -23.24 -11.54 13.63
CA ALA A 200 -22.48 -12.69 13.17
C ALA A 200 -23.38 -13.70 12.45
N GLY A 201 -22.77 -14.61 11.66
CA GLY A 201 -23.50 -15.64 10.92
C GLY A 201 -24.21 -15.12 9.68
N LEU A 202 -23.85 -13.93 9.20
CA LEU A 202 -24.38 -13.34 7.99
C LEU A 202 -23.90 -14.10 6.74
N GLN A 203 -24.64 -13.99 5.65
CA GLN A 203 -24.24 -14.52 4.34
C GLN A 203 -23.25 -13.57 3.66
N ALA A 204 -22.21 -14.12 3.03
CA ALA A 204 -21.24 -13.34 2.28
C ALA A 204 -21.84 -12.68 1.04
N ALA A 205 -21.23 -11.58 0.56
CA ALA A 205 -21.64 -10.81 -0.61
C ALA A 205 -23.16 -10.47 -0.62
N THR A 206 -23.74 -10.21 0.54
CA THR A 206 -25.17 -10.00 0.71
C THR A 206 -25.45 -8.61 1.27
N VAL A 207 -26.45 -7.94 0.67
CA VAL A 207 -26.98 -6.67 1.19
C VAL A 207 -27.89 -6.96 2.37
N TYR A 208 -27.67 -6.23 3.45
CA TYR A 208 -28.52 -6.21 4.64
C TYR A 208 -29.01 -4.81 4.92
N HIS A 209 -30.25 -4.73 5.40
CA HIS A 209 -30.88 -3.54 5.97
C HIS A 209 -30.76 -3.62 7.49
N TYR A 210 -30.59 -2.48 8.16
CA TYR A 210 -30.62 -2.41 9.61
C TYR A 210 -31.13 -1.05 10.07
N ARG A 211 -31.62 -0.99 11.32
CA ARG A 211 -31.93 0.24 12.04
C ARG A 211 -31.82 0.00 13.54
N VAL A 212 -31.62 1.05 14.31
CA VAL A 212 -31.80 1.03 15.77
C VAL A 212 -33.25 1.36 16.11
N VAL A 213 -33.76 0.71 17.14
CA VAL A 213 -35.07 0.98 17.71
C VAL A 213 -34.93 1.17 19.20
N VAL A 214 -35.34 2.33 19.70
CA VAL A 214 -35.20 2.69 21.12
C VAL A 214 -36.57 3.12 21.65
N GLU A 215 -36.90 2.70 22.86
CA GLU A 215 -38.16 3.02 23.53
C GLU A 215 -37.89 3.47 24.96
N ASN A 216 -38.60 4.47 25.44
CA ASN A 216 -38.68 4.88 26.83
C ASN A 216 -40.14 4.94 27.30
N GLY A 217 -40.40 5.46 28.50
CA GLY A 217 -41.76 5.59 29.05
C GLY A 217 -42.69 6.50 28.26
N THR A 218 -42.17 7.36 27.39
CA THR A 218 -42.93 8.32 26.58
C THR A 218 -43.25 7.78 25.20
N GLY A 219 -42.37 6.98 24.59
CA GLY A 219 -42.60 6.43 23.26
C GLY A 219 -41.44 5.69 22.66
N LYS A 220 -41.67 5.22 21.45
CA LYS A 220 -40.73 4.47 20.61
C LYS A 220 -40.22 5.34 19.47
N THR A 221 -38.90 5.32 19.21
CA THR A 221 -38.28 5.94 18.06
C THR A 221 -37.52 4.89 17.26
N GLU A 222 -37.74 4.91 15.95
CA GLU A 222 -37.09 4.04 14.98
C GLU A 222 -36.10 4.86 14.15
N GLY A 223 -34.85 4.42 14.04
CA GLY A 223 -33.89 5.01 13.15
C GLY A 223 -34.25 4.86 11.69
N PRO A 224 -33.64 5.62 10.78
CA PRO A 224 -33.81 5.44 9.34
C PRO A 224 -33.31 4.06 8.89
N ASP A 225 -33.87 3.53 7.82
CA ASP A 225 -33.36 2.32 7.18
C ASP A 225 -31.95 2.57 6.62
N GLN A 226 -31.00 1.76 7.04
CA GLN A 226 -29.61 1.78 6.60
C GLN A 226 -29.26 0.47 5.90
N GLU A 227 -28.32 0.53 4.96
CA GLU A 227 -27.84 -0.65 4.24
C GLU A 227 -26.34 -0.88 4.46
N PHE A 228 -25.93 -2.14 4.49
CA PHE A 228 -24.55 -2.55 4.35
C PHE A 228 -24.44 -3.82 3.49
N THR A 229 -23.27 -4.06 2.92
CA THR A 229 -23.00 -5.30 2.18
C THR A 229 -21.83 -6.03 2.82
N THR A 230 -22.03 -7.32 3.13
CA THR A 230 -20.94 -8.19 3.60
C THR A 230 -19.95 -8.44 2.47
N ILE A 231 -18.67 -8.55 2.80
CA ILE A 231 -17.61 -8.85 1.82
C ILE A 231 -17.53 -10.34 1.49
N ASP A 232 -16.80 -10.70 0.43
CA ASP A 232 -16.44 -12.09 0.12
C ASP A 232 -15.00 -12.16 -0.41
N VAL A 233 -14.51 -13.40 -0.63
CA VAL A 233 -13.23 -13.62 -1.31
C VAL A 233 -13.30 -13.07 -2.75
N PRO A 234 -12.19 -12.59 -3.32
CA PRO A 234 -12.21 -12.03 -4.67
C PRO A 234 -12.67 -13.07 -5.71
N ILE A 235 -13.43 -12.64 -6.72
CA ILE A 235 -13.70 -13.46 -7.91
C ILE A 235 -12.62 -13.16 -8.95
N VAL A 236 -11.99 -14.19 -9.50
CA VAL A 236 -10.81 -14.07 -10.36
C VAL A 236 -10.97 -14.87 -11.64
N THR A 237 -10.66 -14.26 -12.79
CA THR A 237 -10.44 -14.97 -14.04
C THR A 237 -9.01 -14.78 -14.52
N THR A 238 -8.38 -15.84 -15.02
CA THR A 238 -7.03 -15.78 -15.59
C THR A 238 -7.11 -15.56 -17.09
N GLY A 239 -6.40 -14.57 -17.62
CA GLY A 239 -6.36 -14.30 -19.05
C GLY A 239 -5.55 -15.36 -19.83
N VAL A 240 -5.78 -15.44 -21.15
CA VAL A 240 -5.13 -16.42 -22.02
C VAL A 240 -3.66 -16.06 -22.33
N PRO A 241 -2.81 -17.06 -22.69
CA PRO A 241 -1.45 -16.76 -23.14
C PRO A 241 -1.48 -16.05 -24.49
N GLY A 242 -0.64 -15.02 -24.65
CA GLY A 242 -0.45 -14.26 -25.87
C GLY A 242 0.80 -14.69 -26.65
N ALA A 243 1.67 -13.74 -26.99
CA ALA A 243 2.89 -14.02 -27.72
C ALA A 243 3.90 -14.83 -26.88
N LEU A 244 4.38 -15.93 -27.46
CA LEU A 244 5.35 -16.84 -26.87
C LEU A 244 6.67 -16.79 -27.62
N SER A 245 7.76 -16.75 -26.85
CA SER A 245 9.11 -16.94 -27.37
C SER A 245 9.78 -18.16 -26.72
N ARG A 246 11.08 -18.30 -26.84
CA ARG A 246 11.84 -19.36 -26.18
C ARG A 246 12.07 -19.09 -24.69
N THR A 247 12.14 -17.81 -24.31
CA THR A 247 12.51 -17.39 -22.94
C THR A 247 11.54 -16.38 -22.35
N THR A 248 10.48 -16.03 -23.09
CA THR A 248 9.46 -15.09 -22.63
C THR A 248 8.06 -15.55 -23.03
N ALA A 249 7.09 -15.21 -22.21
CA ALA A 249 5.67 -15.36 -22.50
C ALA A 249 4.93 -14.08 -22.13
N VAL A 250 4.09 -13.58 -23.03
CA VAL A 250 3.12 -12.53 -22.72
C VAL A 250 1.86 -13.20 -22.24
N ILE A 251 1.38 -12.85 -21.07
CA ILE A 251 0.11 -13.30 -20.53
C ILE A 251 -0.87 -12.13 -20.68
N SER A 252 -2.01 -12.35 -21.31
CA SER A 252 -3.11 -11.40 -21.25
C SER A 252 -3.54 -11.23 -19.79
N GLY A 253 -4.11 -10.10 -19.43
CA GLY A 253 -4.60 -9.89 -18.08
C GLY A 253 -5.62 -10.94 -17.64
N GLY A 254 -6.65 -10.50 -17.05
CA GLY A 254 -7.79 -11.27 -16.56
C GLY A 254 -8.77 -10.29 -15.97
N THR A 255 -9.65 -10.75 -15.13
CA THR A 255 -10.54 -9.87 -14.37
C THR A 255 -10.53 -10.22 -12.89
N ILE A 256 -10.77 -9.21 -12.05
CA ILE A 256 -10.92 -9.36 -10.61
C ILE A 256 -12.14 -8.55 -10.18
N ASN A 257 -13.03 -9.17 -9.42
CA ASN A 257 -14.02 -8.47 -8.62
C ASN A 257 -13.56 -8.52 -7.16
N PRO A 258 -13.27 -7.38 -6.51
CA PRO A 258 -12.77 -7.31 -5.13
C PRO A 258 -13.73 -7.82 -4.06
N GLN A 259 -15.03 -7.91 -4.35
CA GLN A 259 -16.09 -8.34 -3.43
C GLN A 259 -16.18 -7.52 -2.14
N GLY A 260 -16.03 -6.18 -2.28
CA GLY A 260 -16.27 -5.21 -1.20
C GLY A 260 -15.10 -4.97 -0.25
N ALA A 261 -13.92 -5.56 -0.48
CA ALA A 261 -12.75 -5.38 0.37
C ALA A 261 -11.50 -5.05 -0.44
N GLU A 262 -10.59 -4.26 0.14
CA GLU A 262 -9.31 -3.93 -0.49
C GLU A 262 -8.58 -5.20 -0.93
N THR A 263 -8.36 -5.31 -2.23
CA THR A 263 -7.86 -6.53 -2.88
C THR A 263 -6.52 -6.27 -3.56
N THR A 264 -5.56 -7.12 -3.29
CA THR A 264 -4.27 -7.14 -3.97
C THR A 264 -4.15 -8.38 -4.86
N TYR A 265 -3.33 -8.29 -5.94
CA TYR A 265 -3.16 -9.39 -6.86
C TYR A 265 -1.75 -9.48 -7.46
N HIS A 266 -1.42 -10.69 -7.91
CA HIS A 266 -0.23 -10.99 -8.71
C HIS A 266 -0.49 -12.16 -9.67
N PHE A 267 0.38 -12.32 -10.69
CA PHE A 267 0.44 -13.54 -11.46
C PHE A 267 1.42 -14.51 -10.83
N ALA A 268 1.00 -15.74 -10.65
CA ALA A 268 1.83 -16.84 -10.16
C ALA A 268 2.05 -17.86 -11.29
N PHE A 269 3.24 -18.49 -11.33
CA PHE A 269 3.55 -19.50 -12.36
C PHE A 269 4.53 -20.56 -11.86
N SER A 270 4.53 -21.71 -12.52
CA SER A 270 5.46 -22.83 -12.31
C SER A 270 5.75 -23.54 -13.62
N ASP A 271 6.92 -24.17 -13.75
CA ASP A 271 7.10 -25.22 -14.75
C ASP A 271 6.25 -26.46 -14.40
N GLN A 272 5.97 -27.30 -15.41
CA GLN A 272 5.14 -28.49 -15.30
C GLN A 272 5.56 -29.41 -14.15
N ALA A 273 6.86 -29.66 -13.98
CA ALA A 273 7.35 -30.60 -12.99
C ALA A 273 7.17 -30.06 -11.57
N SER A 274 7.45 -28.77 -11.36
CA SER A 274 7.25 -28.08 -10.09
C SER A 274 5.77 -27.99 -9.72
N TYR A 275 4.90 -27.71 -10.71
CA TYR A 275 3.45 -27.65 -10.53
C TYR A 275 2.91 -29.03 -10.10
N GLU A 276 3.26 -30.11 -10.81
CA GLU A 276 2.84 -31.48 -10.48
C GLU A 276 3.33 -31.92 -9.09
N ALA A 277 4.56 -31.57 -8.74
CA ALA A 277 5.10 -31.86 -7.42
C ALA A 277 4.27 -31.19 -6.30
N LYS A 278 3.87 -29.93 -6.49
CA LYS A 278 3.02 -29.22 -5.52
C LYS A 278 1.60 -29.78 -5.44
N ILE A 279 1.02 -30.20 -6.55
CA ILE A 279 -0.27 -30.90 -6.56
C ILE A 279 -0.17 -32.22 -5.79
N ALA A 280 0.92 -33.00 -5.98
CA ALA A 280 1.14 -34.24 -5.27
C ALA A 280 1.32 -34.05 -3.74
N GLU A 281 1.86 -32.91 -3.32
CA GLU A 281 1.95 -32.50 -1.92
C GLU A 281 0.60 -32.01 -1.34
N SER A 282 -0.46 -31.94 -2.15
CA SER A 282 -1.75 -31.32 -1.80
C SER A 282 -1.62 -29.87 -1.35
N ALA A 283 -0.65 -29.15 -1.93
CA ALA A 283 -0.42 -27.73 -1.62
C ALA A 283 -1.62 -26.87 -2.04
N SER A 284 -2.03 -25.95 -1.17
CA SER A 284 -3.09 -24.98 -1.46
C SER A 284 -2.72 -23.95 -2.55
N ASN A 285 -1.44 -23.90 -2.91
CA ASN A 285 -0.91 -23.09 -4.02
C ASN A 285 0.12 -23.92 -4.80
N PRO A 286 -0.21 -24.33 -6.05
CA PRO A 286 0.70 -25.14 -6.86
C PRO A 286 1.79 -24.34 -7.55
N TYR A 287 1.76 -23.01 -7.50
CA TYR A 287 2.73 -22.14 -8.16
C TYR A 287 3.91 -21.82 -7.23
N VAL A 288 5.12 -21.82 -7.80
CA VAL A 288 6.37 -21.60 -7.04
C VAL A 288 7.01 -20.23 -7.26
N ALA A 289 6.56 -19.50 -8.27
CA ALA A 289 7.09 -18.19 -8.61
C ALA A 289 5.97 -17.18 -8.86
N VAL A 290 6.27 -15.90 -8.65
CA VAL A 290 5.39 -14.77 -8.94
C VAL A 290 6.03 -13.85 -9.98
N VAL A 291 5.20 -13.18 -10.78
CA VAL A 291 5.66 -12.18 -11.74
C VAL A 291 5.69 -10.82 -11.07
N GLY A 292 6.86 -10.17 -11.12
CA GLY A 292 7.05 -8.87 -10.46
C GLY A 292 7.55 -8.98 -9.03
N VAL A 293 7.59 -7.86 -8.33
CA VAL A 293 8.17 -7.77 -6.96
C VAL A 293 7.16 -7.30 -5.92
N HIS A 294 5.97 -6.88 -6.34
CA HIS A 294 4.91 -6.35 -5.46
C HIS A 294 3.53 -6.79 -5.97
N ASP A 295 2.63 -7.00 -5.02
CA ASP A 295 1.21 -7.14 -5.32
C ASP A 295 0.65 -5.81 -5.81
N LEU A 296 -0.24 -5.85 -6.78
CA LEU A 296 -0.94 -4.71 -7.36
C LEU A 296 -2.33 -4.59 -6.72
N SER A 297 -2.87 -3.37 -6.63
CA SER A 297 -4.22 -3.15 -6.12
C SER A 297 -5.27 -3.34 -7.21
N ALA A 298 -6.37 -4.01 -6.86
CA ALA A 298 -7.57 -4.17 -7.69
C ALA A 298 -8.76 -3.32 -7.19
N GLY A 299 -8.58 -2.54 -6.11
CA GLY A 299 -9.67 -1.78 -5.49
C GLY A 299 -10.40 -2.53 -4.40
N SER A 300 -11.58 -2.01 -4.01
CA SER A 300 -12.36 -2.52 -2.86
C SER A 300 -13.88 -2.53 -3.09
N ASP A 301 -14.34 -2.37 -4.32
CA ASP A 301 -15.75 -2.35 -4.67
C ASP A 301 -16.29 -3.75 -5.05
N PHE A 302 -17.52 -3.80 -5.56
CA PHE A 302 -18.17 -5.01 -6.06
C PHE A 302 -18.17 -5.09 -7.59
N ALA A 303 -17.42 -4.24 -8.29
CA ALA A 303 -17.34 -4.25 -9.74
C ALA A 303 -16.22 -5.17 -10.25
N GLU A 304 -16.37 -5.66 -11.49
CA GLU A 304 -15.31 -6.40 -12.17
C GLU A 304 -14.31 -5.44 -12.81
N HIS A 305 -13.03 -5.59 -12.46
CA HIS A 305 -11.92 -4.79 -12.98
C HIS A 305 -11.05 -5.61 -13.91
N ALA A 306 -10.74 -5.06 -15.09
CA ALA A 306 -9.78 -5.65 -16.00
C ALA A 306 -8.35 -5.47 -15.47
N VAL A 307 -7.58 -6.55 -15.48
CA VAL A 307 -6.18 -6.58 -15.07
C VAL A 307 -5.28 -6.47 -16.29
N ALA A 308 -4.24 -5.65 -16.19
CA ALA A 308 -3.25 -5.53 -17.26
C ALA A 308 -2.46 -6.84 -17.46
N GLY A 309 -2.14 -7.16 -18.71
CA GLY A 309 -1.27 -8.29 -19.03
C GLY A 309 0.18 -8.06 -18.59
N VAL A 310 0.91 -9.14 -18.39
CA VAL A 310 2.32 -9.13 -17.96
C VAL A 310 3.18 -9.97 -18.90
N THR A 311 4.50 -9.71 -18.90
CA THR A 311 5.48 -10.53 -19.59
C THR A 311 6.31 -11.31 -18.58
N ILE A 312 6.30 -12.63 -18.66
CA ILE A 312 7.19 -13.51 -17.91
C ILE A 312 8.49 -13.65 -18.71
N THR A 313 9.62 -13.51 -18.04
CA THR A 313 10.96 -13.59 -18.62
C THR A 313 11.79 -14.68 -17.94
N GLU A 314 12.96 -14.97 -18.51
CA GLU A 314 13.90 -15.97 -18.00
C GLU A 314 13.34 -17.42 -18.00
N LEU A 315 12.38 -17.70 -18.88
CA LEU A 315 11.82 -19.02 -19.06
C LEU A 315 12.81 -19.96 -19.78
N HIS A 316 12.66 -21.27 -19.57
CA HIS A 316 13.44 -22.28 -20.28
C HIS A 316 12.79 -22.62 -21.64
N PRO A 317 13.57 -22.78 -22.71
CA PRO A 317 13.07 -23.18 -24.03
C PRO A 317 12.41 -24.56 -24.00
N GLY A 318 11.35 -24.73 -24.79
CA GLY A 318 10.63 -26.00 -24.94
C GLY A 318 9.99 -26.53 -23.66
N THR A 319 9.70 -25.64 -22.69
CA THR A 319 9.19 -25.99 -21.37
C THR A 319 7.72 -25.57 -21.24
N THR A 320 6.90 -26.45 -20.71
CA THR A 320 5.51 -26.16 -20.37
C THR A 320 5.43 -25.50 -19.00
N TYR A 321 4.63 -24.45 -18.92
CA TYR A 321 4.39 -23.67 -17.72
C TYR A 321 2.90 -23.57 -17.44
N HIS A 322 2.55 -23.66 -16.17
CA HIS A 322 1.26 -23.35 -15.60
C HIS A 322 1.28 -21.94 -15.00
N TYR A 323 0.19 -21.21 -15.08
CA TYR A 323 0.05 -19.90 -14.46
C TYR A 323 -1.39 -19.59 -14.10
N ALA A 324 -1.57 -18.72 -13.09
CA ALA A 324 -2.86 -18.17 -12.71
C ALA A 324 -2.73 -16.74 -12.19
N LEU A 325 -3.82 -15.99 -12.28
CA LEU A 325 -4.00 -14.75 -11.55
C LEU A 325 -4.46 -15.09 -10.13
N VAL A 326 -3.79 -14.54 -9.12
CA VAL A 326 -4.09 -14.76 -7.69
C VAL A 326 -4.47 -13.43 -7.08
N ALA A 327 -5.60 -13.38 -6.38
CA ALA A 327 -6.04 -12.20 -5.66
C ALA A 327 -6.32 -12.53 -4.18
N THR A 328 -6.09 -11.54 -3.31
CA THR A 328 -6.24 -11.68 -1.85
C THR A 328 -6.86 -10.41 -1.28
N ASN A 329 -7.87 -10.58 -0.42
CA ASN A 329 -8.46 -9.52 0.41
C ASN A 329 -8.58 -10.00 1.86
N SER A 330 -9.25 -9.23 2.72
CA SER A 330 -9.45 -9.59 4.14
C SER A 330 -10.36 -10.81 4.36
N ALA A 331 -11.21 -11.15 3.40
CA ALA A 331 -12.04 -12.37 3.46
C ALA A 331 -11.25 -13.64 3.07
N GLY A 332 -10.17 -13.50 2.29
CA GLY A 332 -9.34 -14.62 1.89
C GLY A 332 -8.66 -14.47 0.53
N ARG A 333 -8.17 -15.58 0.02
CA ARG A 333 -7.43 -15.67 -1.25
C ARG A 333 -8.18 -16.52 -2.26
N THR A 334 -8.23 -16.04 -3.51
CA THR A 334 -8.71 -16.81 -4.66
C THR A 334 -7.59 -16.97 -5.67
N ILE A 335 -7.46 -18.19 -6.20
CA ILE A 335 -6.61 -18.52 -7.34
C ILE A 335 -7.54 -18.70 -8.54
N GLY A 336 -7.33 -17.92 -9.59
CA GLY A 336 -8.08 -18.02 -10.83
C GLY A 336 -7.84 -19.35 -11.56
N PRO A 337 -8.57 -19.64 -12.63
CA PRO A 337 -8.36 -20.83 -13.44
C PRO A 337 -6.91 -21.02 -13.86
N ASP A 338 -6.40 -22.26 -13.76
CA ASP A 338 -5.08 -22.62 -14.24
C ASP A 338 -5.01 -22.54 -15.76
N MET A 339 -4.01 -21.86 -16.25
CA MET A 339 -3.74 -21.68 -17.69
C MET A 339 -2.35 -22.22 -18.01
N VAL A 340 -2.20 -22.74 -19.22
CA VAL A 340 -0.97 -23.44 -19.65
C VAL A 340 -0.43 -22.83 -20.94
N PHE A 341 0.89 -22.72 -21.02
CA PHE A 341 1.59 -22.43 -22.28
C PHE A 341 2.89 -23.23 -22.36
N THR A 342 3.40 -23.41 -23.58
CA THR A 342 4.71 -24.02 -23.82
C THR A 342 5.59 -23.05 -24.59
N THR A 343 6.78 -22.76 -24.06
CA THR A 343 7.77 -21.92 -24.76
C THR A 343 8.26 -22.60 -26.03
N SER A 344 8.69 -21.80 -27.00
CA SER A 344 9.26 -22.34 -28.26
C SER A 344 10.46 -23.25 -27.94
N PRO A 345 10.63 -24.36 -28.69
CA PRO A 345 11.71 -25.29 -28.43
C PRO A 345 13.10 -24.65 -28.62
N PRO A 346 14.16 -25.24 -28.05
CA PRO A 346 15.51 -24.78 -28.27
C PRO A 346 15.91 -24.92 -29.73
N THR A 347 16.70 -23.98 -30.21
CA THR A 347 17.21 -23.96 -31.58
C THR A 347 18.75 -23.91 -31.57
N PRO A 348 19.42 -25.05 -31.35
CA PRO A 348 20.87 -25.12 -31.45
C PRO A 348 21.36 -24.66 -32.81
N PRO A 349 22.61 -24.17 -32.91
CA PRO A 349 23.19 -23.83 -34.21
C PRO A 349 23.28 -25.09 -35.12
N VAL A 350 23.58 -24.92 -36.39
CA VAL A 350 23.90 -26.03 -37.30
C VAL A 350 25.35 -25.87 -37.71
N ALA A 351 26.22 -26.82 -37.34
CA ALA A 351 27.60 -26.87 -37.73
C ALA A 351 27.82 -27.88 -38.86
N SER A 352 28.59 -27.50 -39.84
CA SER A 352 29.03 -28.37 -40.93
C SER A 352 30.56 -28.26 -41.08
N THR A 353 31.25 -29.39 -41.04
CA THR A 353 32.70 -29.45 -41.27
C THR A 353 33.02 -29.45 -42.75
N GLY A 354 33.79 -28.48 -43.18
CA GLY A 354 34.24 -28.33 -44.56
C GLY A 354 35.49 -29.15 -44.88
N GLY A 355 36.16 -28.83 -45.98
CA GLY A 355 37.42 -29.43 -46.38
C GLY A 355 38.66 -28.82 -45.67
N THR A 356 39.84 -29.20 -46.19
CA THR A 356 41.14 -28.62 -45.82
C THR A 356 41.74 -27.90 -47.00
N GLU A 357 42.49 -26.86 -46.73
CA GLU A 357 43.28 -26.09 -47.71
C GLU A 357 44.74 -25.96 -47.21
N GLY A 358 45.68 -25.88 -48.15
CA GLY A 358 47.06 -25.62 -47.83
C GLY A 358 47.72 -26.62 -46.86
N VAL A 359 47.39 -27.91 -47.00
CA VAL A 359 47.98 -28.94 -46.13
C VAL A 359 49.48 -29.07 -46.44
N GLY A 360 50.30 -28.61 -45.48
CA GLY A 360 51.74 -28.70 -45.47
C GLY A 360 52.26 -29.84 -44.60
N PHE A 361 53.55 -29.83 -44.27
CA PHE A 361 54.15 -30.82 -43.38
C PHE A 361 53.87 -30.52 -41.88
N ASN A 362 53.57 -29.28 -41.53
CA ASN A 362 53.33 -28.84 -40.14
C ASN A 362 52.18 -27.83 -40.03
N GLU A 363 51.42 -27.61 -41.08
CA GLU A 363 50.30 -26.66 -41.12
C GLU A 363 49.15 -27.15 -42.01
N ALA A 364 47.99 -26.67 -41.72
CA ALA A 364 46.81 -26.84 -42.56
C ALA A 364 45.76 -25.76 -42.23
N THR A 365 44.95 -25.39 -43.19
CA THR A 365 43.72 -24.63 -42.96
C THR A 365 42.54 -25.58 -42.98
N ILE A 366 41.77 -25.68 -41.90
CA ILE A 366 40.53 -26.44 -41.82
C ILE A 366 39.34 -25.49 -41.98
N THR A 367 38.31 -25.90 -42.67
CA THR A 367 37.17 -25.05 -43.00
C THR A 367 35.83 -25.63 -42.53
N GLY A 368 34.81 -24.80 -42.43
CA GLY A 368 33.46 -25.21 -42.06
C GLY A 368 32.42 -24.15 -42.39
N SER A 369 31.20 -24.43 -42.02
CA SER A 369 30.12 -23.44 -42.06
C SER A 369 29.21 -23.63 -40.86
N VAL A 370 28.66 -22.51 -40.36
CA VAL A 370 27.76 -22.51 -39.20
C VAL A 370 26.55 -21.63 -39.49
N SER A 371 25.36 -22.16 -39.24
CA SER A 371 24.12 -21.37 -39.15
C SER A 371 23.77 -21.16 -37.69
N THR A 372 23.69 -19.91 -37.24
CA THR A 372 23.44 -19.53 -35.86
C THR A 372 22.00 -19.74 -35.39
N ARG A 373 21.08 -19.97 -36.33
CA ARG A 373 19.63 -20.05 -36.06
C ARG A 373 19.07 -18.82 -35.32
N GLY A 374 19.69 -17.64 -35.56
CA GLY A 374 19.25 -16.36 -34.96
C GLY A 374 19.76 -16.06 -33.56
N LEU A 375 20.72 -16.82 -33.07
CA LEU A 375 21.32 -16.60 -31.77
C LEU A 375 22.83 -16.36 -31.84
N PRO A 376 23.39 -15.51 -30.98
CA PRO A 376 24.83 -15.35 -30.81
C PRO A 376 25.50 -16.70 -30.59
N THR A 377 26.43 -17.05 -31.45
CA THR A 377 27.05 -18.38 -31.50
C THR A 377 28.57 -18.29 -31.44
N THR A 378 29.19 -19.06 -30.54
CA THR A 378 30.63 -19.29 -30.53
C THR A 378 30.99 -20.47 -31.40
N ILE A 379 32.13 -20.38 -32.11
CA ILE A 379 32.54 -21.36 -33.08
C ILE A 379 34.00 -21.74 -32.83
N GLU A 380 34.26 -23.05 -32.78
CA GLU A 380 35.56 -23.63 -32.61
C GLU A 380 35.72 -24.84 -33.52
N PHE A 381 36.96 -25.24 -33.77
CA PHE A 381 37.31 -26.53 -34.36
C PHE A 381 37.89 -27.44 -33.27
N GLU A 382 37.43 -28.66 -33.18
CA GLU A 382 38.09 -29.71 -32.45
C GLU A 382 39.04 -30.44 -33.40
N LEU A 383 40.32 -30.56 -33.04
CA LEU A 383 41.36 -31.18 -33.85
C LEU A 383 42.21 -32.12 -32.98
N GLY A 384 42.47 -33.34 -33.47
CA GLY A 384 43.27 -34.33 -32.75
C GLY A 384 43.79 -35.42 -33.66
N THR A 385 44.68 -36.29 -33.14
CA THR A 385 45.21 -37.44 -33.86
C THR A 385 44.41 -38.73 -33.64
N THR A 386 43.39 -38.66 -32.80
CA THR A 386 42.48 -39.78 -32.51
C THR A 386 41.07 -39.37 -32.90
N PRO A 387 40.31 -40.24 -33.63
CA PRO A 387 38.93 -39.95 -33.96
C PRO A 387 38.09 -39.65 -32.69
N GLY A 388 37.21 -38.63 -32.80
CA GLY A 388 36.30 -38.21 -31.70
C GLY A 388 36.97 -37.56 -30.51
N SER A 389 38.27 -37.26 -30.56
CA SER A 389 39.04 -36.64 -29.45
C SER A 389 40.06 -35.65 -29.99
N GLY A 390 40.05 -34.45 -29.43
CA GLY A 390 40.94 -33.39 -29.87
C GLY A 390 41.02 -32.21 -28.90
N THR A 391 41.81 -31.22 -29.29
CA THR A 391 41.86 -29.92 -28.64
C THR A 391 41.08 -28.89 -29.43
N PHE A 392 40.50 -27.91 -28.73
CA PHE A 392 39.73 -26.85 -29.40
C PHE A 392 40.66 -25.74 -29.88
N THR A 393 40.45 -25.33 -31.12
CA THR A 393 41.08 -24.20 -31.78
C THR A 393 40.00 -23.21 -32.21
N ALA A 394 40.19 -21.93 -31.92
CA ALA A 394 39.24 -20.92 -32.29
C ALA A 394 39.10 -20.83 -33.81
N ALA A 395 37.84 -20.77 -34.29
CA ALA A 395 37.52 -20.49 -35.68
C ALA A 395 37.67 -19.00 -36.00
N GLU A 396 37.79 -18.66 -37.25
CA GLU A 396 37.71 -17.29 -37.78
C GLU A 396 36.55 -17.17 -38.75
N PRO A 397 35.47 -16.44 -38.43
CA PRO A 397 35.24 -15.80 -37.12
C PRO A 397 34.89 -16.82 -36.01
N SER A 398 35.35 -16.54 -34.80
CA SER A 398 35.09 -17.38 -33.60
C SER A 398 33.74 -17.07 -32.92
N PHE A 399 33.09 -15.97 -33.29
CA PHE A 399 31.81 -15.52 -32.79
C PHE A 399 30.99 -14.85 -33.89
N VAL A 400 29.73 -15.18 -33.96
CA VAL A 400 28.76 -14.60 -34.93
C VAL A 400 27.44 -14.35 -34.23
N GLU A 401 26.88 -13.14 -34.34
CA GLU A 401 25.62 -12.81 -33.72
C GLU A 401 24.44 -13.52 -34.40
N THR A 402 24.32 -13.41 -35.71
CA THR A 402 23.23 -14.04 -36.46
C THR A 402 23.67 -14.41 -37.87
N GLY A 403 22.98 -15.37 -38.52
CA GLY A 403 23.14 -15.72 -39.90
C GLY A 403 23.88 -17.04 -40.14
N THR A 404 24.23 -17.26 -41.42
CA THR A 404 25.07 -18.39 -41.84
C THR A 404 26.40 -17.87 -42.34
N VAL A 405 27.49 -18.42 -41.80
CA VAL A 405 28.85 -17.95 -42.05
C VAL A 405 29.77 -19.12 -42.41
N ALA A 406 30.70 -18.91 -43.34
CA ALA A 406 31.84 -19.77 -43.55
C ALA A 406 32.91 -19.48 -42.49
N VAL A 407 33.52 -20.50 -41.92
CA VAL A 407 34.52 -20.42 -40.88
C VAL A 407 35.76 -21.20 -41.24
N SER A 408 36.90 -20.78 -40.77
CA SER A 408 38.17 -21.47 -40.97
C SER A 408 39.08 -21.40 -39.73
N ALA A 409 40.04 -22.28 -39.63
CA ALA A 409 41.13 -22.15 -38.69
C ALA A 409 42.45 -22.56 -39.35
N HIS A 410 43.42 -21.68 -39.29
CA HIS A 410 44.75 -21.97 -39.74
C HIS A 410 45.60 -22.52 -38.61
N VAL A 411 45.93 -23.82 -38.70
CA VAL A 411 46.67 -24.56 -37.67
C VAL A 411 48.12 -24.65 -38.06
N ARG A 412 48.99 -23.94 -37.37
CA ARG A 412 50.47 -23.90 -37.52
C ARG A 412 51.18 -23.39 -36.30
N PRO A 413 52.44 -23.69 -36.07
CA PRO A 413 53.32 -24.75 -36.61
C PRO A 413 53.25 -26.02 -35.76
N TYR A 414 52.06 -26.44 -35.32
CA TYR A 414 51.88 -27.44 -34.28
C TYR A 414 51.57 -28.84 -34.81
N LEU A 415 51.44 -28.99 -36.11
CA LEU A 415 51.16 -30.31 -36.70
C LEU A 415 52.47 -31.10 -36.86
N GLN A 416 52.39 -32.40 -36.63
CA GLN A 416 53.50 -33.32 -36.89
C GLN A 416 53.49 -33.76 -38.36
N PRO A 417 54.64 -33.89 -39.04
CA PRO A 417 54.72 -34.43 -40.38
C PRO A 417 54.22 -35.88 -40.46
N ASP A 418 53.76 -36.32 -41.63
CA ASP A 418 53.29 -37.67 -41.89
C ASP A 418 52.22 -38.19 -40.93
N THR A 419 51.43 -37.26 -40.35
CA THR A 419 50.44 -37.55 -39.28
C THR A 419 49.03 -37.30 -39.76
N THR A 420 48.13 -38.27 -39.50
CA THR A 420 46.70 -38.09 -39.77
C THR A 420 46.05 -37.37 -38.61
N TYR A 421 45.35 -36.30 -38.95
CA TYR A 421 44.54 -35.50 -38.01
C TYR A 421 43.06 -35.65 -38.35
N TYR A 422 42.24 -35.72 -37.30
CA TYR A 422 40.76 -35.71 -37.35
C TYR A 422 40.27 -34.35 -36.84
N TYR A 423 39.29 -33.78 -37.49
CA TYR A 423 38.74 -32.48 -37.10
C TYR A 423 37.26 -32.39 -37.38
N ARG A 424 36.61 -31.52 -36.58
CA ARG A 424 35.21 -31.18 -36.76
C ARG A 424 34.92 -29.76 -36.29
N THR A 425 33.92 -29.12 -36.92
CA THR A 425 33.40 -27.81 -36.53
C THR A 425 32.48 -27.98 -35.33
N VAL A 426 32.66 -27.17 -34.28
CA VAL A 426 31.82 -27.13 -33.07
C VAL A 426 31.24 -25.74 -32.94
N ALA A 427 29.92 -25.64 -32.84
CA ALA A 427 29.20 -24.37 -32.69
C ALA A 427 28.29 -24.44 -31.48
N THR A 428 28.33 -23.42 -30.63
CA THR A 428 27.58 -23.36 -29.39
C THR A 428 26.85 -22.03 -29.25
N ASN A 429 25.56 -22.07 -28.99
CA ASN A 429 24.74 -20.92 -28.61
C ASN A 429 24.04 -21.16 -27.28
N ALA A 430 23.13 -20.26 -26.86
CA ALA A 430 22.39 -20.40 -25.60
C ALA A 430 21.45 -21.64 -25.56
N ASP A 431 21.07 -22.16 -26.74
CA ASP A 431 20.15 -23.29 -26.87
C ASP A 431 20.87 -24.65 -27.03
N GLY A 432 22.21 -24.63 -27.13
CA GLY A 432 22.98 -25.87 -27.18
C GLY A 432 24.15 -25.86 -28.13
N THR A 433 24.78 -27.03 -28.29
CA THR A 433 25.96 -27.27 -29.13
C THR A 433 25.61 -28.18 -30.29
N SER A 434 26.12 -27.83 -31.47
CA SER A 434 26.09 -28.66 -32.66
C SER A 434 27.50 -28.99 -33.12
N ILE A 435 27.71 -30.22 -33.53
CA ILE A 435 29.00 -30.75 -33.97
C ILE A 435 28.86 -31.22 -35.43
N GLY A 436 29.70 -30.68 -36.29
CA GLY A 436 29.75 -31.11 -37.69
C GLY A 436 30.36 -32.53 -37.84
N THR A 437 30.12 -33.16 -38.98
CA THR A 437 30.69 -34.48 -39.30
C THR A 437 32.20 -34.44 -39.22
N GLU A 438 32.82 -35.42 -38.55
CA GLU A 438 34.28 -35.54 -38.48
C GLU A 438 34.88 -35.79 -39.83
N ARG A 439 35.99 -35.12 -40.12
CA ARG A 439 36.80 -35.29 -41.33
C ARG A 439 38.26 -35.47 -40.91
N SER A 440 39.08 -35.95 -41.86
CA SER A 440 40.52 -36.15 -41.63
C SER A 440 41.34 -35.62 -42.77
N PHE A 441 42.59 -35.28 -42.48
CA PHE A 441 43.66 -35.01 -43.43
C PHE A 441 44.99 -35.56 -42.91
N THR A 442 45.94 -35.77 -43.81
CA THR A 442 47.30 -36.23 -43.44
C THR A 442 48.29 -35.16 -43.88
N THR A 443 49.14 -34.72 -42.95
CA THR A 443 50.22 -33.77 -43.22
C THR A 443 51.27 -34.38 -44.13
N GLY A 444 51.91 -33.56 -44.94
CA GLY A 444 53.01 -33.98 -45.80
C GLY A 444 54.26 -34.36 -45.04
N SER A 445 55.20 -35.00 -45.75
CA SER A 445 56.50 -35.35 -45.19
C SER A 445 57.38 -34.10 -44.97
N PHE A 446 58.20 -34.12 -43.91
CA PHE A 446 59.16 -33.04 -43.67
C PHE A 446 60.13 -32.92 -44.86
N PRO A 447 60.39 -31.72 -45.44
CA PRO A 447 61.35 -31.54 -46.51
C PRO A 447 62.75 -32.01 -46.07
N GLY A 448 63.24 -33.08 -46.72
CA GLY A 448 64.54 -33.69 -46.39
C GLY A 448 64.47 -35.07 -45.73
N SER A 449 63.28 -35.66 -45.48
CA SER A 449 63.11 -37.06 -45.06
C SER A 449 63.41 -38.00 -46.24
N PRO A 450 64.08 -39.19 -46.00
CA PRO A 450 64.32 -40.17 -47.08
C PRO A 450 62.97 -40.69 -47.63
N GLY A 451 62.65 -40.31 -48.86
CA GLY A 451 61.41 -40.69 -49.53
C GLY A 451 60.62 -39.53 -50.12
N ALA A 452 60.88 -38.29 -49.78
CA ALA A 452 60.26 -37.14 -50.43
C ALA A 452 60.92 -36.84 -51.78
N SER A 453 60.19 -36.88 -52.88
CA SER A 453 60.68 -36.35 -54.17
C SER A 453 60.90 -34.84 -53.99
N PRO A 454 62.10 -34.31 -54.33
CA PRO A 454 62.35 -32.88 -54.20
C PRO A 454 61.42 -32.09 -55.13
N PRO A 455 60.82 -30.99 -54.69
CA PRO A 455 60.11 -30.07 -55.57
C PRO A 455 61.13 -29.46 -56.53
N PRO A 456 60.70 -29.10 -57.76
CA PRO A 456 61.59 -28.52 -58.78
C PRO A 456 62.17 -27.21 -58.21
N VAL A 457 63.48 -27.18 -58.08
CA VAL A 457 64.24 -26.01 -57.58
C VAL A 457 64.15 -24.90 -58.68
N GLN A 458 63.33 -23.87 -58.43
CA GLN A 458 63.54 -22.59 -59.10
C GLN A 458 64.60 -21.80 -58.28
N LEU A 459 65.83 -21.78 -58.88
CA LEU A 459 66.89 -20.92 -58.34
C LEU A 459 66.55 -19.45 -58.58
N VAL A 460 66.12 -18.77 -57.49
CA VAL A 460 66.17 -17.31 -57.45
C VAL A 460 67.41 -16.93 -56.67
N ALA A 461 68.41 -16.41 -57.38
CA ALA A 461 69.61 -15.91 -56.77
C ALA A 461 69.32 -14.59 -56.02
N PHE A 462 69.59 -14.57 -54.71
CA PHE A 462 69.73 -13.34 -53.94
C PHE A 462 71.23 -13.15 -53.52
N PRO A 463 71.77 -11.98 -53.75
CA PRO A 463 73.15 -11.72 -53.32
C PRO A 463 73.26 -11.27 -51.85
N GLY A 464 74.13 -11.92 -51.10
CA GLY A 464 74.85 -11.39 -49.94
C GLY A 464 74.19 -11.64 -48.58
N PHE A 465 74.64 -12.76 -47.95
CA PHE A 465 74.89 -12.75 -46.48
C PHE A 465 76.01 -13.70 -46.15
N VAL A 466 76.95 -13.20 -45.32
CA VAL A 466 78.22 -13.82 -44.88
C VAL A 466 77.94 -14.89 -43.82
N ALA A 467 78.57 -16.04 -43.92
CA ALA A 467 78.48 -17.13 -42.97
C ALA A 467 79.18 -16.74 -41.64
N ALA A 468 78.48 -16.96 -40.54
CA ALA A 468 79.05 -17.00 -39.20
C ALA A 468 78.90 -18.42 -38.65
N GLU A 469 80.07 -18.96 -38.30
CA GLU A 469 80.31 -20.27 -37.76
C GLU A 469 79.60 -20.51 -36.43
N LEU A 470 78.95 -21.63 -36.26
CA LEU A 470 78.34 -22.03 -34.97
C LEU A 470 78.97 -23.34 -34.48
N ALA A 471 79.64 -23.20 -33.33
CA ALA A 471 80.20 -24.29 -32.58
C ALA A 471 79.16 -25.19 -31.93
N ALA A 472 79.44 -26.49 -31.90
CA ALA A 472 78.64 -27.55 -31.33
C ALA A 472 78.46 -27.40 -29.79
N GLY A 473 77.23 -27.30 -29.30
CA GLY A 473 76.90 -27.41 -27.89
C GLY A 473 75.87 -28.55 -27.65
N THR A 474 76.25 -29.44 -26.74
CA THR A 474 75.50 -30.65 -26.31
C THR A 474 74.09 -30.39 -25.78
N PRO A 475 73.11 -31.35 -25.89
CA PRO A 475 71.71 -31.15 -25.57
C PRO A 475 71.45 -31.19 -24.04
N GLY A 476 71.09 -30.05 -23.51
CA GLY A 476 70.48 -29.96 -22.17
C GLY A 476 68.99 -30.20 -22.19
N THR A 477 68.56 -31.14 -21.40
CA THR A 477 67.12 -31.48 -21.21
C THR A 477 66.37 -30.33 -20.57
N ALA A 478 65.72 -29.52 -21.35
CA ALA A 478 64.72 -28.52 -20.88
C ALA A 478 63.34 -29.14 -20.76
N ARG A 479 62.95 -29.42 -19.54
CA ARG A 479 61.60 -29.86 -19.17
C ARG A 479 60.62 -28.69 -19.38
N SER A 480 59.89 -28.71 -20.51
CA SER A 480 58.80 -27.77 -20.78
C SER A 480 57.64 -27.98 -19.80
N THR A 481 57.50 -27.08 -18.83
CA THR A 481 56.30 -27.02 -17.99
C THR A 481 55.22 -26.28 -18.74
N MET A 482 54.23 -27.01 -19.29
CA MET A 482 52.99 -26.43 -19.75
C MET A 482 52.31 -25.67 -18.61
N PRO A 483 51.71 -24.49 -18.83
CA PRO A 483 50.94 -23.83 -17.81
C PRO A 483 49.68 -24.66 -17.51
N LYS A 484 49.60 -25.21 -16.29
CA LYS A 484 48.46 -25.95 -15.79
C LYS A 484 47.22 -25.08 -15.94
N SER A 485 46.17 -25.60 -16.57
CA SER A 485 44.86 -24.96 -16.60
C SER A 485 44.40 -24.65 -15.20
N LEU A 486 43.98 -23.41 -14.96
CA LEU A 486 43.51 -22.96 -13.65
C LEU A 486 42.35 -23.85 -13.17
N THR A 487 42.44 -24.35 -11.96
CA THR A 487 41.34 -25.08 -11.30
C THR A 487 40.14 -24.18 -11.12
N ARG A 488 38.95 -24.78 -10.93
CA ARG A 488 37.69 -24.05 -10.66
C ARG A 488 37.86 -23.02 -9.53
N ALA A 489 38.54 -23.41 -8.46
CA ALA A 489 38.90 -22.52 -7.33
C ALA A 489 39.80 -21.34 -7.73
N GLN A 490 40.79 -21.58 -8.58
CA GLN A 490 41.68 -20.52 -9.07
C GLN A 490 40.97 -19.55 -10.01
N ARG A 491 40.04 -20.02 -10.85
CA ARG A 491 39.17 -19.17 -11.69
C ARG A 491 38.24 -18.31 -10.85
N LEU A 492 37.64 -18.87 -9.80
CA LEU A 492 36.83 -18.12 -8.83
C LEU A 492 37.65 -17.03 -8.13
N ALA A 493 38.86 -17.37 -7.64
CA ALA A 493 39.73 -16.42 -6.98
C ALA A 493 40.14 -15.26 -7.90
N LYS A 494 40.44 -15.55 -9.18
CA LYS A 494 40.78 -14.53 -10.20
C LYS A 494 39.58 -13.62 -10.48
N ALA A 495 38.36 -14.19 -10.64
CA ALA A 495 37.14 -13.42 -10.86
C ALA A 495 36.80 -12.52 -9.66
N LEU A 496 36.94 -13.01 -8.43
CA LEU A 496 36.70 -12.23 -7.21
C LEU A 496 37.71 -11.07 -7.04
N ARG A 497 39.00 -11.24 -7.47
CA ARG A 497 39.98 -10.14 -7.51
C ARG A 497 39.60 -9.02 -8.48
N VAL A 498 39.02 -9.36 -9.64
CA VAL A 498 38.50 -8.38 -10.61
C VAL A 498 37.31 -7.63 -10.00
N CYS A 499 36.43 -8.33 -9.30
CA CYS A 499 35.27 -7.71 -8.62
C CYS A 499 35.72 -6.78 -7.46
N ALA A 500 36.88 -7.02 -6.85
CA ALA A 500 37.38 -6.19 -5.75
C ALA A 500 37.71 -4.75 -6.18
N LYS A 501 38.04 -4.53 -7.47
CA LYS A 501 38.34 -3.21 -8.04
C LYS A 501 37.08 -2.35 -8.33
N ARG A 502 35.86 -2.88 -8.18
CA ARG A 502 34.61 -2.17 -8.41
C ARG A 502 34.06 -1.55 -7.10
N LYS A 503 33.31 -0.44 -7.17
CA LYS A 503 32.78 0.28 -6.00
C LYS A 503 31.27 0.03 -5.82
N GLY A 504 30.80 0.08 -4.56
CA GLY A 504 29.39 0.07 -4.19
C GLY A 504 28.59 -1.16 -4.67
N ARG A 505 27.36 -0.93 -5.13
CA ARG A 505 26.41 -1.98 -5.60
C ARG A 505 26.97 -2.86 -6.73
N GLN A 506 27.83 -2.29 -7.59
CA GLN A 506 28.47 -3.04 -8.68
C GLN A 506 29.45 -4.11 -8.16
N ARG A 507 30.10 -3.88 -7.01
CA ARG A 507 30.99 -4.87 -6.36
C ARG A 507 30.22 -6.07 -5.82
N ALA A 508 29.04 -5.83 -5.23
CA ALA A 508 28.19 -6.89 -4.68
C ALA A 508 27.57 -7.76 -5.78
N SER A 509 27.10 -7.16 -6.87
CA SER A 509 26.55 -7.86 -8.04
C SER A 509 27.62 -8.70 -8.74
N CYS A 510 28.82 -8.13 -8.98
CA CYS A 510 29.95 -8.83 -9.58
C CYS A 510 30.37 -10.07 -8.76
N ARG A 511 30.42 -9.95 -7.42
CA ARG A 511 30.76 -11.08 -6.53
C ARG A 511 29.71 -12.19 -6.57
N ARG A 512 28.41 -11.86 -6.66
CA ARG A 512 27.33 -12.84 -6.82
C ARG A 512 27.47 -13.61 -8.13
N LEU A 513 27.70 -12.90 -9.25
CA LEU A 513 27.92 -13.51 -10.57
C LEU A 513 29.14 -14.41 -10.60
N ALA A 514 30.28 -13.97 -10.04
CA ALA A 514 31.51 -14.78 -9.98
C ALA A 514 31.31 -16.07 -9.18
N ARG A 515 30.59 -16.03 -8.05
CA ARG A 515 30.25 -17.22 -7.26
C ARG A 515 29.31 -18.16 -8.02
N ARG A 516 28.25 -17.65 -8.69
CA ARG A 516 27.33 -18.47 -9.50
C ARG A 516 28.05 -19.18 -10.66
N ARG A 517 29.08 -18.53 -11.25
CA ARG A 517 29.77 -19.07 -12.44
C ARG A 517 30.88 -20.05 -12.08
N TYR A 518 31.51 -19.97 -10.91
CA TYR A 518 32.69 -20.72 -10.55
C TYR A 518 32.65 -21.40 -9.17
N ALA A 519 31.56 -21.30 -8.41
CA ALA A 519 31.26 -22.09 -7.22
C ALA A 519 30.38 -23.29 -7.59
#